data_a4bcce16b168225983bc925a4bea6a6b
#
_entry.id   a4bcce16b168225983bc925a4bea6a6b
#
_cell.length_a   1.000
_cell.length_b   1.000
_cell.length_c   1.000
_cell.angle_alpha   90.00
_cell.angle_beta   90.00
_cell.angle_gamma   90.00
#
_symmetry.space_group_name_H-M   'P 1'
#
loop_
_entity.id
_entity.type
_entity.pdbx_description
1 polymer ?
#
loop_
_entity_poly.entity_id
_entity_poly.type
_entity_poly.pdbx_seq_one_letter_code
_entity_poly.pdbx_strand_id
1 'polypeptide(L)'
;MQRLIVDGYNVIHAWPSLKRLLSSASLEAARDELIKRLSVLGMISGEELTVVFDAHHSKAMSNSEEKVDGVRVIFTRKGHSADHSIERLAYQANQTGDVITVATSDRFQRDLVRGMGGAVISAVELERRVDEADREMTRRVQRYQ
;
A
#
# COMPACT_ATOMS: atom_id res chain seq x y z
N MET A 1 -17.64 -1.02 0.64
CA MET A 1 -16.45 -0.19 0.36
C MET A 1 -15.32 -1.06 -0.15
N GLN A 2 -14.59 -0.59 -1.14
CA GLN A 2 -13.42 -1.30 -1.65
C GLN A 2 -12.17 -0.77 -0.98
N ARG A 3 -11.36 -1.69 -0.48
CA ARG A 3 -10.10 -1.37 0.21
C ARG A 3 -8.92 -2.05 -0.47
N LEU A 4 -7.84 -1.29 -0.64
CA LEU A 4 -6.57 -1.81 -1.14
C LEU A 4 -5.52 -1.65 -0.04
N ILE A 5 -4.95 -2.76 0.38
CA ILE A 5 -3.93 -2.81 1.43
C ILE A 5 -2.59 -3.17 0.77
N VAL A 6 -1.56 -2.40 1.04
CA VAL A 6 -0.25 -2.52 0.38
C VAL A 6 0.83 -2.84 1.41
N ASP A 7 1.61 -3.88 1.14
CA ASP A 7 2.84 -4.18 1.88
C ASP A 7 3.93 -3.24 1.36
N GLY A 8 4.19 -2.16 2.11
CA GLY A 8 5.00 -1.05 1.63
C GLY A 8 6.41 -1.40 1.22
N TYR A 9 7.16 -2.10 2.07
CA TYR A 9 8.55 -2.43 1.75
C TYR A 9 8.68 -3.48 0.66
N ASN A 10 7.71 -4.38 0.57
CA ASN A 10 7.65 -5.34 -0.53
C ASN A 10 7.58 -4.62 -1.88
N VAL A 11 6.71 -3.62 -1.97
CA VAL A 11 6.54 -2.82 -3.18
C VAL A 11 7.77 -1.94 -3.45
N ILE A 12 8.33 -1.30 -2.42
CA ILE A 12 9.54 -0.47 -2.59
C ILE A 12 10.70 -1.28 -3.17
N HIS A 13 10.88 -2.51 -2.69
CA HIS A 13 11.94 -3.38 -3.20
C HIS A 13 11.65 -3.97 -4.58
N ALA A 14 10.37 -4.06 -4.94
CA ALA A 14 9.96 -4.63 -6.23
C ALA A 14 9.93 -3.61 -7.37
N TRP A 15 9.61 -2.35 -7.09
CA TRP A 15 9.52 -1.33 -8.14
C TRP A 15 10.90 -0.71 -8.43
N PRO A 16 11.40 -0.79 -9.67
CA PRO A 16 12.74 -0.28 -9.97
C PRO A 16 12.94 1.19 -9.61
N SER A 17 11.94 2.04 -9.83
CA SER A 17 12.04 3.47 -9.52
C SER A 17 12.17 3.73 -8.03
N LEU A 18 11.44 2.99 -7.18
CA LEU A 18 11.51 3.14 -5.74
C LEU A 18 12.78 2.50 -5.17
N LYS A 19 13.21 1.41 -5.74
CA LYS A 19 14.48 0.78 -5.36
C LYS A 19 15.66 1.71 -5.64
N ARG A 20 15.62 2.45 -6.76
CA ARG A 20 16.62 3.47 -7.05
C ARG A 20 16.61 4.60 -6.04
N LEU A 21 15.44 5.09 -5.64
CA LEU A 21 15.32 6.11 -4.59
C LEU A 21 15.89 5.64 -3.26
N LEU A 22 15.66 4.38 -2.92
CA LEU A 22 16.21 3.79 -1.71
C LEU A 22 17.74 3.86 -1.69
N SER A 23 18.39 3.63 -2.84
CA SER A 23 19.85 3.65 -2.96
C SER A 23 20.43 5.05 -3.14
N SER A 24 19.75 5.91 -3.91
CA SER A 24 20.28 7.23 -4.30
C SER A 24 19.91 8.35 -3.34
N ALA A 25 18.83 8.19 -2.57
CA ALA A 25 18.34 9.20 -1.64
C ALA A 25 18.18 8.60 -0.24
N SER A 26 17.00 8.05 0.08
CA SER A 26 16.73 7.49 1.40
C SER A 26 15.52 6.57 1.37
N LEU A 27 15.35 5.81 2.46
CA LEU A 27 14.14 5.02 2.68
C LEU A 27 12.92 5.94 2.80
N GLU A 28 13.07 7.06 3.49
CA GLU A 28 12.00 8.04 3.63
C GLU A 28 11.54 8.59 2.28
N ALA A 29 12.47 8.90 1.38
CA ALA A 29 12.14 9.37 0.04
C ALA A 29 11.36 8.31 -0.75
N ALA A 30 11.74 7.05 -0.62
CA ALA A 30 11.03 5.94 -1.27
C ALA A 30 9.62 5.78 -0.72
N ARG A 31 9.46 5.86 0.60
CA ARG A 31 8.13 5.82 1.24
C ARG A 31 7.24 6.96 0.77
N ASP A 32 7.77 8.18 0.76
CA ASP A 32 7.00 9.37 0.37
C ASP A 32 6.54 9.27 -1.08
N GLU A 33 7.39 8.80 -1.97
CA GLU A 33 7.02 8.61 -3.38
C GLU A 33 5.95 7.53 -3.54
N LEU A 34 6.04 6.44 -2.80
CA LEU A 34 5.01 5.40 -2.82
C LEU A 34 3.67 5.96 -2.36
N ILE A 35 3.64 6.67 -1.25
CA ILE A 35 2.42 7.28 -0.71
C ILE A 35 1.80 8.23 -1.74
N LYS A 36 2.60 9.05 -2.37
CA LYS A 36 2.14 9.97 -3.41
C LYS A 36 1.46 9.25 -4.56
N ARG A 37 2.06 8.17 -5.05
CA ARG A 37 1.50 7.37 -6.15
C ARG A 37 0.22 6.65 -5.74
N LEU A 38 0.17 6.13 -4.53
CA LEU A 38 -1.04 5.50 -3.99
C LEU A 38 -2.17 6.51 -3.80
N SER A 39 -1.83 7.74 -3.42
CA SER A 39 -2.82 8.82 -3.30
C SER A 39 -3.52 9.07 -4.63
N VAL A 40 -2.78 9.14 -5.73
CA VAL A 40 -3.36 9.33 -7.06
C VAL A 40 -4.24 8.13 -7.43
N LEU A 41 -3.77 6.92 -7.18
CA LEU A 41 -4.57 5.71 -7.43
C LEU A 41 -5.90 5.75 -6.69
N GLY A 42 -5.88 6.11 -5.41
CA GLY A 42 -7.10 6.21 -4.61
C GLY A 42 -8.09 7.25 -5.15
N MET A 43 -7.59 8.40 -5.61
CA MET A 43 -8.43 9.42 -6.20
C MET A 43 -9.11 8.97 -7.49
N ILE A 44 -8.41 8.18 -8.29
CA ILE A 44 -8.93 7.70 -9.58
C ILE A 44 -9.85 6.49 -9.40
N SER A 45 -9.46 5.52 -8.56
CA SER A 45 -10.19 4.26 -8.40
C SER A 45 -11.35 4.34 -7.42
N GLY A 46 -11.31 5.30 -6.49
CA GLY A 46 -12.27 5.38 -5.39
C GLY A 46 -12.01 4.37 -4.27
N GLU A 47 -10.97 3.58 -4.36
CA GLU A 47 -10.59 2.64 -3.29
C GLU A 47 -10.00 3.39 -2.10
N GLU A 48 -10.23 2.85 -0.91
CA GLU A 48 -9.53 3.32 0.29
C GLU A 48 -8.16 2.65 0.35
N LEU A 49 -7.10 3.44 0.29
CA LEU A 49 -5.72 2.98 0.27
C LEU A 49 -5.13 2.95 1.67
N THR A 50 -4.53 1.80 2.02
CA THR A 50 -3.77 1.63 3.25
C THR A 50 -2.41 1.05 2.89
N VAL A 51 -1.34 1.66 3.37
CA VAL A 51 0.01 1.11 3.22
C VAL A 51 0.57 0.81 4.61
N VAL A 52 1.17 -0.37 4.75
CA VAL A 52 1.77 -0.82 6.01
C VAL A 52 3.27 -0.92 5.84
N PHE A 53 4.00 -0.21 6.69
CA PHE A 53 5.45 -0.26 6.74
C PHE A 53 5.90 -0.99 7.99
N ASP A 54 6.75 -1.99 7.82
CA ASP A 54 7.36 -2.71 8.92
C ASP A 54 8.34 -1.78 9.64
N ALA A 55 8.16 -1.63 10.95
CA ALA A 55 9.04 -0.83 11.80
C ALA A 55 10.25 -1.63 12.28
N HIS A 56 10.81 -2.48 11.43
CA HIS A 56 11.94 -3.38 11.76
C HIS A 56 13.12 -2.64 12.38
N HIS A 57 13.31 -1.38 12.00
CA HIS A 57 14.35 -0.51 12.52
C HIS A 57 13.82 0.57 13.48
N SER A 58 12.52 0.53 13.81
CA SER A 58 11.91 1.49 14.70
C SER A 58 12.02 1.04 16.16
N LYS A 59 12.23 2.02 17.05
CA LYS A 59 12.17 1.81 18.50
C LYS A 59 10.79 2.09 19.06
N ALA A 60 9.82 2.36 18.21
CA ALA A 60 8.46 2.68 18.64
C ALA A 60 7.82 1.51 19.38
N MET A 61 7.18 1.80 20.50
CA MET A 61 6.55 0.81 21.37
C MET A 61 5.10 0.54 20.99
N SER A 62 4.53 1.34 20.11
CA SER A 62 3.16 1.19 19.64
C SER A 62 3.10 1.44 18.14
N ASN A 63 2.10 0.84 17.49
CA ASN A 63 1.81 1.16 16.10
C ASN A 63 1.48 2.64 15.98
N SER A 64 1.95 3.27 14.93
CA SER A 64 1.53 4.62 14.58
C SER A 64 0.73 4.59 13.29
N GLU A 65 -0.26 5.45 13.22
CA GLU A 65 -1.12 5.58 12.06
C GLU A 65 -1.34 7.05 11.76
N GLU A 66 -1.19 7.41 10.50
CA GLU A 66 -1.48 8.77 10.04
C GLU A 66 -2.14 8.71 8.68
N LYS A 67 -2.82 9.78 8.31
CA LYS A 67 -3.42 9.90 6.99
C LYS A 67 -2.64 10.96 6.21
N VAL A 68 -2.06 10.54 5.09
CA VAL A 68 -1.24 11.42 4.24
C VAL A 68 -1.86 11.43 2.84
N ASP A 69 -2.32 12.59 2.41
CA ASP A 69 -2.94 12.78 1.09
C ASP A 69 -4.03 11.74 0.79
N GLY A 70 -4.83 11.41 1.79
CA GLY A 70 -5.91 10.44 1.66
C GLY A 70 -5.50 8.98 1.82
N VAL A 71 -4.21 8.70 1.95
CA VAL A 71 -3.69 7.35 2.17
C VAL A 71 -3.50 7.10 3.67
N ARG A 72 -4.02 5.99 4.14
CA ARG A 72 -3.81 5.56 5.52
C ARG A 72 -2.45 4.89 5.62
N VAL A 73 -1.55 5.47 6.39
CA VAL A 73 -0.17 4.99 6.54
C VAL A 73 0.00 4.42 7.94
N ILE A 74 0.39 3.15 8.01
CA ILE A 74 0.58 2.45 9.27
C ILE A 74 2.05 2.03 9.39
N PHE A 75 2.68 2.42 10.50
CA PHE A 75 3.99 1.91 10.90
C PHE A 75 3.77 0.93 12.03
N THR A 76 4.27 -0.30 11.88
CA THR A 76 4.12 -1.30 12.93
C THR A 76 5.06 -0.99 14.09
N ARG A 77 4.69 -1.44 15.28
CA ARG A 77 5.54 -1.29 16.46
C ARG A 77 6.71 -2.28 16.42
N LYS A 78 7.74 -2.03 17.21
CA LYS A 78 8.88 -2.93 17.37
C LYS A 78 8.41 -4.34 17.74
N GLY A 79 8.93 -5.33 17.04
CA GLY A 79 8.58 -6.74 17.25
C GLY A 79 7.32 -7.21 16.53
N HIS A 80 6.60 -6.32 15.84
CA HIS A 80 5.44 -6.65 15.03
C HIS A 80 5.74 -6.48 13.55
N SER A 81 5.46 -7.50 12.76
CA SER A 81 5.69 -7.47 11.33
C SER A 81 4.54 -6.77 10.58
N ALA A 82 4.83 -6.30 9.38
CA ALA A 82 3.80 -5.80 8.48
C ALA A 82 2.77 -6.90 8.17
N ASP A 83 3.21 -8.14 8.05
CA ASP A 83 2.35 -9.30 7.81
C ASP A 83 1.22 -9.39 8.83
N HIS A 84 1.56 -9.24 10.10
CA HIS A 84 0.58 -9.30 11.20
C HIS A 84 -0.48 -8.20 11.09
N SER A 85 -0.05 -6.98 10.78
CA SER A 85 -0.95 -5.84 10.61
C SER A 85 -1.84 -6.01 9.40
N ILE A 86 -1.30 -6.50 8.30
CA ILE A 86 -2.07 -6.74 7.06
C ILE A 86 -3.14 -7.81 7.30
N GLU A 87 -2.80 -8.90 7.96
CA GLU A 87 -3.74 -9.95 8.32
C GLU A 87 -4.90 -9.39 9.15
N ARG A 88 -4.58 -8.59 10.17
CA ARG A 88 -5.58 -8.00 11.04
C ARG A 88 -6.51 -7.07 10.26
N LEU A 89 -5.95 -6.22 9.42
CA LEU A 89 -6.74 -5.29 8.60
C LEU A 89 -7.66 -6.04 7.65
N ALA A 90 -7.15 -7.08 7.00
CA ALA A 90 -7.92 -7.91 6.09
C ALA A 90 -9.06 -8.60 6.83
N TYR A 91 -8.79 -9.15 8.01
CA TYR A 91 -9.81 -9.79 8.83
C TYR A 91 -10.90 -8.79 9.25
N GLN A 92 -10.50 -7.60 9.73
CA GLN A 92 -11.45 -6.57 10.15
C GLN A 92 -12.33 -6.11 8.99
N ALA A 93 -11.76 -5.90 7.82
CA ALA A 93 -12.50 -5.49 6.65
C ALA A 93 -13.48 -6.57 6.19
N ASN A 94 -13.07 -7.83 6.27
CA ASN A 94 -13.95 -8.97 5.97
C ASN A 94 -15.17 -9.00 6.94
N GLN A 95 -14.95 -8.66 8.20
CA GLN A 95 -16.03 -8.59 9.21
C GLN A 95 -17.06 -7.51 8.88
N THR A 96 -16.63 -6.41 8.29
CA THR A 96 -17.52 -5.30 7.93
C THR A 96 -18.15 -5.46 6.55
N GLY A 97 -17.82 -6.52 5.82
CA GLY A 97 -18.35 -6.77 4.48
C GLY A 97 -17.66 -5.98 3.39
N ASP A 98 -16.52 -5.35 3.67
CA ASP A 98 -15.75 -4.62 2.67
C ASP A 98 -15.06 -5.58 1.70
N VAL A 99 -14.93 -5.14 0.45
CA VAL A 99 -14.17 -5.87 -0.56
C VAL A 99 -12.70 -5.50 -0.42
N ILE A 100 -11.86 -6.51 -0.23
CA ILE A 100 -10.44 -6.32 0.07
C ILE A 100 -9.58 -6.80 -1.09
N THR A 101 -8.59 -6.00 -1.45
CA THR A 101 -7.48 -6.41 -2.30
C THR A 101 -6.19 -6.15 -1.54
N VAL A 102 -5.27 -7.11 -1.54
CA VAL A 102 -3.96 -6.96 -0.89
C VAL A 102 -2.87 -7.08 -1.95
N ALA A 103 -1.99 -6.09 -1.99
CA ALA A 103 -0.81 -6.10 -2.87
C ALA A 103 0.38 -6.65 -2.07
N THR A 104 0.78 -7.86 -2.37
CA THR A 104 1.88 -8.54 -1.67
C THR A 104 2.45 -9.66 -2.52
N SER A 105 3.74 -9.97 -2.34
CA SER A 105 4.38 -11.15 -2.91
C SER A 105 4.48 -12.30 -1.88
N ASP A 106 4.14 -12.05 -0.64
CA ASP A 106 4.21 -13.05 0.41
C ASP A 106 3.16 -14.14 0.20
N ARG A 107 3.63 -15.39 0.07
CA ARG A 107 2.75 -16.51 -0.24
C ARG A 107 1.75 -16.81 0.86
N PHE A 108 2.18 -16.69 2.10
CA PHE A 108 1.31 -16.95 3.26
C PHE A 108 0.19 -15.91 3.33
N GLN A 109 0.52 -14.63 3.15
CA GLN A 109 -0.49 -13.57 3.10
C GLN A 109 -1.48 -13.79 1.96
N ARG A 110 -0.98 -14.17 0.79
CA ARG A 110 -1.82 -14.42 -0.38
C ARG A 110 -2.84 -15.52 -0.11
N ASP A 111 -2.39 -16.63 0.46
CA ASP A 111 -3.27 -17.75 0.78
C ASP A 111 -4.31 -17.36 1.83
N LEU A 112 -3.89 -16.62 2.86
CA LEU A 112 -4.77 -16.16 3.92
C LEU A 112 -5.86 -15.23 3.40
N VAL A 113 -5.47 -14.23 2.59
CA VAL A 113 -6.42 -13.25 2.03
C VAL A 113 -7.42 -13.93 1.10
N ARG A 114 -6.96 -14.85 0.25
CA ARG A 114 -7.85 -15.62 -0.63
C ARG A 114 -8.81 -16.49 0.18
N GLY A 115 -8.34 -17.09 1.27
CA GLY A 115 -9.17 -17.87 2.17
C GLY A 115 -10.28 -17.06 2.82
N MET A 116 -10.08 -15.76 2.99
CA MET A 116 -11.09 -14.82 3.51
C MET A 116 -11.99 -14.24 2.41
N GLY A 117 -11.82 -14.66 1.17
CA GLY A 117 -12.61 -14.14 0.05
C GLY A 117 -12.07 -12.85 -0.56
N GLY A 118 -10.90 -12.41 -0.15
CA GLY A 118 -10.25 -11.23 -0.72
C GLY A 118 -9.47 -11.54 -1.99
N ALA A 119 -9.12 -10.47 -2.72
CA ALA A 119 -8.28 -10.56 -3.91
C ALA A 119 -6.82 -10.24 -3.56
N VAL A 120 -5.91 -10.79 -4.36
CA VAL A 120 -4.47 -10.54 -4.20
C VAL A 120 -3.92 -10.09 -5.54
N ILE A 121 -3.11 -9.04 -5.51
CA ILE A 121 -2.37 -8.58 -6.69
C ILE A 121 -0.87 -8.56 -6.37
N SER A 122 -0.05 -8.68 -7.41
CA SER A 122 1.40 -8.58 -7.30
C SER A 122 1.83 -7.11 -7.25
N ALA A 123 3.08 -6.88 -6.83
CA ALA A 123 3.68 -5.55 -6.90
C ALA A 123 3.72 -5.01 -8.33
N VAL A 124 3.98 -5.88 -9.31
CA VAL A 124 4.00 -5.50 -10.73
C VAL A 124 2.62 -5.06 -11.22
N GLU A 125 1.58 -5.78 -10.82
CA GLU A 125 0.20 -5.43 -11.17
C GLU A 125 -0.22 -4.12 -10.52
N LEU A 126 0.16 -3.91 -9.27
CA LEU A 126 -0.08 -2.64 -8.59
C LEU A 126 0.62 -1.48 -9.32
N GLU A 127 1.86 -1.68 -9.77
CA GLU A 127 2.59 -0.66 -10.52
C GLU A 127 1.85 -0.26 -11.80
N ARG A 128 1.30 -1.23 -12.52
CA ARG A 128 0.48 -0.96 -13.71
C ARG A 128 -0.74 -0.13 -13.39
N ARG A 129 -1.44 -0.46 -12.31
CA ARG A 129 -2.62 0.29 -11.86
C ARG A 129 -2.27 1.73 -11.49
N VAL A 130 -1.15 1.91 -10.80
CA VAL A 130 -0.65 3.24 -10.42
C VAL A 130 -0.27 4.06 -11.68
N ASP A 131 0.42 3.45 -12.63
CA ASP A 131 0.80 4.13 -13.88
C ASP A 131 -0.42 4.53 -14.69
N GLU A 132 -1.43 3.68 -14.76
CA GLU A 132 -2.70 4.00 -15.43
C GLU A 132 -3.42 5.14 -14.72
N ALA A 133 -3.42 5.15 -13.39
CA ALA A 133 -4.02 6.22 -12.62
C ALA A 133 -3.31 7.56 -12.86
N ASP A 134 -1.98 7.55 -12.94
CA ASP A 134 -1.20 8.75 -13.26
C ASP A 134 -1.55 9.29 -14.64
N ARG A 135 -1.68 8.42 -15.62
CA ARG A 135 -2.07 8.81 -16.99
C ARG A 135 -3.48 9.40 -17.01
N GLU A 136 -4.41 8.79 -16.28
CA GLU A 136 -5.78 9.32 -16.20
C GLU A 136 -5.83 10.67 -15.49
N MET A 137 -5.07 10.82 -14.42
CA MET A 137 -4.97 12.09 -13.71
C MET A 137 -4.43 13.19 -14.64
N THR A 138 -3.39 12.90 -15.41
CA THR A 138 -2.81 13.82 -16.37
C THR A 138 -3.84 14.24 -17.42
N ARG A 139 -4.61 13.29 -17.95
CA ARG A 139 -5.69 13.58 -18.91
C ARG A 139 -6.75 14.51 -18.32
N ARG A 140 -7.14 14.27 -17.05
CA ARG A 140 -8.15 15.10 -16.38
C ARG A 140 -7.65 16.51 -16.16
N VAL A 141 -6.40 16.67 -15.75
CA VAL A 141 -5.79 18.00 -15.56
C VAL A 141 -5.72 18.75 -16.87
N GLN A 142 -5.35 18.10 -17.97
CA GLN A 142 -5.27 18.72 -19.28
C GLN A 142 -6.61 19.25 -19.79
N ARG A 143 -7.73 18.62 -19.39
CA ARG A 143 -9.08 19.11 -19.78
C ARG A 143 -9.43 20.47 -19.19
N TYR A 144 -8.75 20.87 -18.12
CA TYR A 144 -9.01 22.13 -17.43
C TYR A 144 -8.00 23.24 -17.78
N GLN A 145 -7.09 22.97 -18.70
CA GLN A 145 -6.09 23.96 -19.16
C GLN A 145 -6.54 24.67 -20.43
#